data_001d263fc24602632fca33cbde082492
#
_entry.id   001d263fc24602632fca33cbde082492
#
_cell.length_a   1.000
_cell.length_b   1.000
_cell.length_c   1.000
_cell.angle_alpha   90.00
_cell.angle_beta   90.00
_cell.angle_gamma   90.00
#
_symmetry.space_group_name_H-M   'P 1'
#
loop_
_entity.id
_entity.type
_entity.pdbx_description
1 polymer ?
#
loop_
_entity_poly.entity_id
_entity_poly.type
_entity_poly.pdbx_seq_one_letter_code
_entity_poly.pdbx_strand_id
1 'polypeptide(L)'
;MFGNELELKEIDLQNLIIDIGNTAVKAAWSEGATIGKTFRYQGEKVRNFILSLVEKEHPNVMVVSSVYEIPSADEALYRKCCTRLVILDQVHKELLEKNGLPGWITYDRAASIIAVRHLFQGKASTIVDFGTILKIDFIDKEGKFEGGNISFGLRTRFKAINRYSRALPLIDTPDDSPLIGDSLETSITAGIISGIMFEIEGYVSSHPENIIVFTGGDANYFAKRMKNSIFVVCNL
;
A
#
# COMPACT_ATOMS: atom_id res chain seq x y z
N MET A 1 -43.00 39.19 0.12
CA MET A 1 -41.93 38.63 0.97
C MET A 1 -41.62 37.25 0.45
N PHE A 2 -40.68 37.11 -0.46
CA PHE A 2 -40.24 35.85 -0.99
C PHE A 2 -38.81 35.67 -0.50
N GLY A 3 -38.63 34.82 0.51
CA GLY A 3 -37.31 34.37 0.96
C GLY A 3 -36.74 33.37 -0.04
N ASN A 4 -35.71 33.77 -0.75
CA ASN A 4 -34.82 32.81 -1.45
C ASN A 4 -33.92 32.20 -0.39
N GLU A 5 -34.23 31.02 0.07
CA GLU A 5 -33.27 30.11 0.65
C GLU A 5 -32.38 29.61 -0.49
N LEU A 6 -31.21 30.20 -0.59
CA LEU A 6 -30.10 29.60 -1.31
C LEU A 6 -29.71 28.35 -0.53
N GLU A 7 -30.21 27.19 -0.95
CA GLU A 7 -29.58 25.90 -0.59
C GLU A 7 -28.16 25.95 -1.10
N LEU A 8 -27.21 26.21 -0.18
CA LEU A 8 -25.82 25.91 -0.39
C LEU A 8 -25.75 24.38 -0.54
N LYS A 9 -25.73 23.91 -1.79
CA LYS A 9 -25.29 22.53 -2.05
C LYS A 9 -23.94 22.38 -1.35
N GLU A 10 -23.87 21.51 -0.35
CA GLU A 10 -22.61 20.99 0.16
C GLU A 10 -21.84 20.50 -1.06
N ILE A 11 -20.76 21.19 -1.38
CA ILE A 11 -19.85 20.76 -2.44
C ILE A 11 -19.19 19.53 -1.85
N ASP A 12 -19.61 18.35 -2.28
CA ASP A 12 -18.94 17.09 -1.98
C ASP A 12 -17.48 17.21 -2.40
N LEU A 13 -16.60 17.49 -1.44
CA LEU A 13 -15.17 17.67 -1.65
C LEU A 13 -14.52 16.28 -1.80
N GLN A 14 -14.76 15.63 -2.93
CA GLN A 14 -14.16 14.35 -3.23
C GLN A 14 -12.68 14.51 -3.59
N ASN A 15 -11.87 13.59 -3.07
CA ASN A 15 -10.45 13.50 -3.39
C ASN A 15 -10.20 12.24 -4.22
N LEU A 16 -9.23 12.30 -5.10
CA LEU A 16 -8.77 11.16 -5.89
C LEU A 16 -7.36 10.77 -5.44
N ILE A 17 -7.22 9.54 -4.98
CA ILE A 17 -5.94 8.95 -4.56
C ILE A 17 -5.53 7.93 -5.61
N ILE A 18 -4.30 8.01 -6.09
CA ILE A 18 -3.75 7.16 -7.14
C ILE A 18 -2.42 6.60 -6.66
N ASP A 19 -2.25 5.29 -6.76
CA ASP A 19 -1.01 4.56 -6.49
C ASP A 19 -0.55 3.86 -7.78
N ILE A 20 0.55 4.34 -8.36
CA ILE A 20 1.19 3.77 -9.54
C ILE A 20 2.30 2.83 -9.07
N GLY A 21 1.95 1.58 -8.87
CA GLY A 21 2.89 0.52 -8.47
C GLY A 21 3.54 -0.19 -9.65
N ASN A 22 4.45 -1.14 -9.35
CA ASN A 22 5.17 -1.94 -10.36
C ASN A 22 4.27 -2.85 -11.19
N THR A 23 3.14 -3.29 -10.66
CA THR A 23 2.28 -4.32 -11.28
C THR A 23 0.94 -3.77 -11.75
N ALA A 24 0.45 -2.73 -11.11
CA ALA A 24 -0.85 -2.15 -11.38
C ALA A 24 -0.93 -0.70 -10.86
N VAL A 25 -1.80 0.07 -11.47
CA VAL A 25 -2.29 1.33 -10.92
C VAL A 25 -3.54 1.04 -10.11
N LYS A 26 -3.60 1.55 -8.89
CA LYS A 26 -4.80 1.55 -8.07
C LYS A 26 -5.28 3.00 -7.91
N ALA A 27 -6.56 3.20 -7.88
CA ALA A 27 -7.13 4.51 -7.63
C ALA A 27 -8.38 4.39 -6.75
N ALA A 28 -8.63 5.41 -5.95
CA ALA A 28 -9.81 5.49 -5.09
C ALA A 28 -10.30 6.93 -5.00
N TRP A 29 -11.59 7.11 -5.13
CA TRP A 29 -12.25 8.32 -4.67
C TRP A 29 -12.40 8.27 -3.16
N SER A 30 -12.21 9.40 -2.48
CA SER A 30 -12.40 9.49 -1.03
C SER A 30 -13.10 10.79 -0.64
N GLU A 31 -13.87 10.70 0.43
CA GLU A 31 -14.48 11.82 1.12
C GLU A 31 -13.97 11.83 2.56
N GLY A 32 -13.10 12.78 2.88
CA GLY A 32 -12.33 12.75 4.14
C GLY A 32 -11.54 11.44 4.30
N ALA A 33 -11.79 10.72 5.37
CA ALA A 33 -11.17 9.42 5.66
C ALA A 33 -11.91 8.21 5.04
N THR A 34 -13.06 8.43 4.41
CA THR A 34 -13.87 7.35 3.84
C THR A 34 -13.44 7.06 2.41
N ILE A 35 -13.03 5.82 2.16
CA ILE A 35 -12.72 5.33 0.81
C ILE A 35 -14.03 4.92 0.13
N GLY A 36 -14.29 5.53 -1.02
CA GLY A 36 -15.43 5.24 -1.87
C GLY A 36 -15.10 4.26 -2.99
N LYS A 37 -15.40 4.64 -4.23
CA LYS A 37 -15.21 3.81 -5.42
C LYS A 37 -13.73 3.59 -5.70
N THR A 38 -13.33 2.32 -5.84
CA THR A 38 -11.96 1.91 -6.13
C THR A 38 -11.81 1.37 -7.55
N PHE A 39 -10.63 1.51 -8.12
CA PHE A 39 -10.29 1.06 -9.46
C PHE A 39 -8.92 0.40 -9.45
N ARG A 40 -8.74 -0.55 -10.37
CA ARG A 40 -7.46 -1.19 -10.64
C ARG A 40 -7.23 -1.28 -12.15
N TYR A 41 -6.05 -0.87 -12.59
CA TYR A 41 -5.67 -0.91 -13.99
C TYR A 41 -4.31 -1.62 -14.16
N GLN A 42 -4.25 -2.49 -15.16
CA GLN A 42 -3.02 -3.17 -15.58
C GLN A 42 -2.86 -2.96 -17.07
N GLY A 43 -1.98 -2.07 -17.46
CA GLY A 43 -1.73 -1.74 -18.86
C GLY A 43 -0.77 -0.57 -19.00
N GLU A 44 -0.35 -0.30 -20.22
CA GLU A 44 0.67 0.69 -20.53
C GLU A 44 0.14 2.13 -20.61
N LYS A 45 -1.19 2.31 -20.74
CA LYS A 45 -1.82 3.63 -20.94
C LYS A 45 -2.23 4.26 -19.62
N VAL A 46 -1.30 4.34 -18.66
CA VAL A 46 -1.56 4.83 -17.29
C VAL A 46 -2.13 6.25 -17.30
N ARG A 47 -1.52 7.18 -18.06
CA ARG A 47 -2.03 8.55 -18.22
C ARG A 47 -3.49 8.59 -18.66
N ASN A 48 -3.84 7.83 -19.71
CA ASN A 48 -5.21 7.82 -20.24
C ASN A 48 -6.20 7.26 -19.21
N PHE A 49 -5.78 6.25 -18.46
CA PHE A 49 -6.59 5.71 -17.37
C PHE A 49 -6.84 6.78 -16.30
N ILE A 50 -5.81 7.48 -15.82
CA ILE A 50 -5.95 8.54 -14.82
C ILE A 50 -6.86 9.66 -15.33
N LEU A 51 -6.66 10.13 -16.56
CA LEU A 51 -7.49 11.18 -17.13
C LEU A 51 -8.96 10.74 -17.27
N SER A 52 -9.23 9.48 -17.57
CA SER A 52 -10.61 8.96 -17.63
C SER A 52 -11.34 8.96 -16.29
N LEU A 53 -10.62 8.92 -15.18
CA LEU A 53 -11.22 9.00 -13.85
C LEU A 53 -11.73 10.41 -13.52
N VAL A 54 -11.10 11.44 -14.09
CA VAL A 54 -11.39 12.86 -13.82
C VAL A 54 -12.17 13.53 -14.95
N GLU A 55 -12.57 12.77 -15.98
CA GLU A 55 -13.32 13.29 -17.13
C GLU A 55 -14.67 13.88 -16.75
N LYS A 56 -15.33 13.30 -15.75
CA LYS A 56 -16.68 13.67 -15.30
C LYS A 56 -16.71 14.37 -13.95
N GLU A 57 -15.66 14.18 -13.15
CA GLU A 57 -15.61 14.65 -11.77
C GLU A 57 -14.26 15.33 -11.53
N HIS A 58 -14.28 16.54 -10.99
CA HIS A 58 -13.08 17.33 -10.70
C HIS A 58 -12.73 17.16 -9.21
N PRO A 59 -11.67 16.42 -8.85
CA PRO A 59 -11.31 16.23 -7.45
C PRO A 59 -10.80 17.53 -6.82
N ASN A 60 -11.13 17.75 -5.57
CA ASN A 60 -10.55 18.85 -4.80
C ASN A 60 -9.05 18.63 -4.59
N VAL A 61 -8.67 17.45 -4.13
CA VAL A 61 -7.28 17.04 -4.03
C VAL A 61 -7.05 15.78 -4.87
N MET A 62 -6.03 15.81 -5.71
CA MET A 62 -5.51 14.62 -6.38
C MET A 62 -4.15 14.28 -5.77
N VAL A 63 -4.04 13.09 -5.19
CA VAL A 63 -2.79 12.53 -4.69
C VAL A 63 -2.32 11.45 -5.65
N VAL A 64 -1.10 11.58 -6.17
CA VAL A 64 -0.51 10.60 -7.08
C VAL A 64 0.79 10.10 -6.46
N SER A 65 0.78 8.87 -5.97
CA SER A 65 1.98 8.14 -5.56
C SER A 65 2.50 7.32 -6.74
N SER A 66 3.80 7.33 -6.98
CA SER A 66 4.39 6.58 -8.09
C SER A 66 5.76 6.02 -7.72
N VAL A 67 6.00 4.75 -8.08
CA VAL A 67 7.33 4.13 -8.00
C VAL A 67 8.29 4.63 -9.09
N TYR A 68 7.75 5.35 -10.08
CA TYR A 68 8.51 5.98 -11.17
C TYR A 68 8.34 7.50 -11.10
N GLU A 69 9.29 8.23 -11.66
CA GLU A 69 9.15 9.67 -11.87
C GLU A 69 7.96 9.96 -12.81
N ILE A 70 7.10 10.89 -12.39
CA ILE A 70 5.98 11.36 -13.21
C ILE A 70 6.51 12.41 -14.21
N PRO A 71 6.33 12.17 -15.53
CA PRO A 71 6.76 13.14 -16.52
C PRO A 71 6.12 14.51 -16.30
N SER A 72 6.90 15.60 -16.45
CA SER A 72 6.41 16.98 -16.27
C SER A 72 5.20 17.31 -17.14
N ALA A 73 5.08 16.69 -18.33
CA ALA A 73 3.91 16.83 -19.19
C ALA A 73 2.65 16.20 -18.58
N ASP A 74 2.78 15.08 -17.89
CA ASP A 74 1.68 14.41 -17.21
C ASP A 74 1.30 15.16 -15.92
N GLU A 75 2.28 15.65 -15.18
CA GLU A 75 2.05 16.52 -14.03
C GLU A 75 1.25 17.78 -14.43
N ALA A 76 1.65 18.45 -15.52
CA ALA A 76 0.95 19.63 -16.02
C ALA A 76 -0.51 19.34 -16.41
N LEU A 77 -0.81 18.13 -16.91
CA LEU A 77 -2.16 17.69 -17.20
C LEU A 77 -2.96 17.41 -15.92
N TYR A 78 -2.40 16.67 -14.97
CA TYR A 78 -3.05 16.34 -13.71
C TYR A 78 -3.37 17.61 -12.91
N ARG A 79 -2.46 18.58 -12.92
CA ARG A 79 -2.65 19.88 -12.24
C ARG A 79 -3.87 20.67 -12.76
N LYS A 80 -4.25 20.47 -14.02
CA LYS A 80 -5.45 21.07 -14.61
C LYS A 80 -6.74 20.34 -14.24
N CYS A 81 -6.65 19.10 -13.76
CA CYS A 81 -7.76 18.23 -13.48
C CYS A 81 -8.19 18.26 -12.01
N CYS A 82 -7.54 19.05 -11.15
CA CYS A 82 -7.85 19.13 -9.73
C CYS A 82 -7.59 20.52 -9.16
N THR A 83 -8.17 20.83 -8.01
CA THR A 83 -7.89 22.10 -7.32
C THR A 83 -6.48 22.08 -6.71
N ARG A 84 -6.06 20.94 -6.14
CA ARG A 84 -4.74 20.75 -5.56
C ARG A 84 -4.16 19.40 -5.96
N LEU A 85 -2.96 19.42 -6.54
CA LEU A 85 -2.19 18.22 -6.87
C LEU A 85 -1.08 17.98 -5.84
N VAL A 86 -0.97 16.75 -5.36
CA VAL A 86 0.11 16.26 -4.50
C VAL A 86 0.76 15.08 -5.22
N ILE A 87 2.03 15.19 -5.51
CA ILE A 87 2.82 14.11 -6.15
C ILE A 87 3.80 13.55 -5.12
N LEU A 88 3.93 12.23 -5.13
CA LEU A 88 4.85 11.44 -4.33
C LEU A 88 5.62 10.54 -5.28
N ASP A 89 6.78 10.97 -5.74
CA ASP A 89 7.65 10.21 -6.62
C ASP A 89 9.14 10.48 -6.31
N GLN A 90 10.04 9.98 -7.13
CA GLN A 90 11.48 10.06 -6.87
C GLN A 90 12.04 11.50 -6.83
N VAL A 91 11.32 12.47 -7.38
CA VAL A 91 11.71 13.87 -7.47
C VAL A 91 11.05 14.70 -6.35
N HIS A 92 9.77 14.47 -6.08
CA HIS A 92 8.98 15.25 -5.13
C HIS A 92 9.13 14.71 -3.70
N LYS A 93 10.15 15.18 -2.97
CA LYS A 93 10.52 14.69 -1.63
C LYS A 93 10.04 15.55 -0.46
N GLU A 94 9.39 16.68 -0.73
CA GLU A 94 8.99 17.66 0.30
C GLU A 94 8.07 17.05 1.37
N LEU A 95 7.23 16.09 0.98
CA LEU A 95 6.35 15.42 1.94
C LEU A 95 7.14 14.50 2.87
N LEU A 96 8.17 13.82 2.36
CA LEU A 96 9.05 12.98 3.20
C LEU A 96 9.75 13.83 4.24
N GLU A 97 10.35 14.94 3.84
CA GLU A 97 11.06 15.86 4.71
C GLU A 97 10.15 16.44 5.78
N LYS A 98 8.95 16.91 5.40
CA LYS A 98 7.93 17.43 6.33
C LYS A 98 7.47 16.41 7.38
N ASN A 99 7.54 15.11 7.03
CA ASN A 99 7.18 14.02 7.94
C ASN A 99 8.39 13.40 8.65
N GLY A 100 9.59 13.98 8.52
CA GLY A 100 10.82 13.46 9.15
C GLY A 100 11.18 12.06 8.66
N LEU A 101 10.85 11.74 7.39
CA LEU A 101 11.17 10.48 6.75
C LEU A 101 12.43 10.61 5.91
N PRO A 102 13.28 9.58 5.86
CA PRO A 102 14.53 9.65 5.10
C PRO A 102 14.24 9.67 3.58
N GLY A 103 15.03 10.45 2.82
CA GLY A 103 14.84 10.63 1.38
C GLY A 103 15.04 9.38 0.51
N TRP A 104 15.48 8.26 1.10
CA TRP A 104 15.62 6.96 0.43
C TRP A 104 14.39 6.05 0.59
N ILE A 105 13.43 6.41 1.46
CA ILE A 105 12.23 5.58 1.65
C ILE A 105 11.34 5.65 0.41
N THR A 106 10.73 4.54 0.05
CA THR A 106 9.77 4.52 -1.07
C THR A 106 8.43 5.12 -0.63
N TYR A 107 7.69 5.71 -1.58
CA TYR A 107 6.50 6.52 -1.25
C TYR A 107 5.35 5.70 -0.70
N ASP A 108 5.21 4.45 -1.14
CA ASP A 108 4.24 3.50 -0.60
C ASP A 108 4.53 3.19 0.89
N ARG A 109 5.81 3.02 1.26
CA ARG A 109 6.21 2.89 2.68
C ARG A 109 5.95 4.18 3.46
N ALA A 110 6.30 5.31 2.88
CA ALA A 110 6.04 6.61 3.50
C ALA A 110 4.54 6.83 3.74
N ALA A 111 3.70 6.50 2.76
CA ALA A 111 2.25 6.60 2.90
C ALA A 111 1.73 5.71 4.04
N SER A 112 2.16 4.45 4.11
CA SER A 112 1.79 3.54 5.19
C SER A 112 2.23 4.04 6.56
N ILE A 113 3.46 4.56 6.70
CA ILE A 113 3.97 5.12 7.95
C ILE A 113 3.15 6.34 8.38
N ILE A 114 2.88 7.27 7.47
CA ILE A 114 2.10 8.49 7.75
C ILE A 114 0.67 8.10 8.18
N ALA A 115 0.06 7.15 7.48
CA ALA A 115 -1.28 6.68 7.82
C ALA A 115 -1.33 6.00 9.20
N VAL A 116 -0.37 5.13 9.51
CA VAL A 116 -0.31 4.46 10.83
C VAL A 116 -0.07 5.45 11.95
N ARG A 117 0.81 6.45 11.77
CA ARG A 117 0.98 7.55 12.73
C ARG A 117 -0.33 8.30 13.02
N HIS A 118 -1.15 8.48 11.98
CA HIS A 118 -2.44 9.16 12.12
C HIS A 118 -3.48 8.28 12.80
N LEU A 119 -3.58 7.00 12.41
CA LEU A 119 -4.59 6.07 12.91
C LEU A 119 -4.29 5.57 14.33
N PHE A 120 -3.02 5.43 14.69
CA PHE A 120 -2.58 4.82 15.95
C PHE A 120 -1.63 5.75 16.73
N GLN A 121 -2.07 6.98 16.96
CA GLN A 121 -1.30 8.00 17.66
C GLN A 121 -0.81 7.50 19.03
N GLY A 122 0.46 7.77 19.33
CA GLY A 122 1.08 7.38 20.61
C GLY A 122 1.34 5.88 20.76
N LYS A 123 1.28 5.10 19.66
CA LYS A 123 1.57 3.66 19.66
C LYS A 123 2.79 3.35 18.83
N ALA A 124 3.77 2.67 19.45
CA ALA A 124 4.83 2.03 18.71
C ALA A 124 4.23 0.93 17.81
N SER A 125 4.68 0.83 16.57
CA SER A 125 4.02 -0.04 15.57
C SER A 125 5.01 -0.78 14.70
N THR A 126 4.69 -2.04 14.41
CA THR A 126 5.30 -2.86 13.36
C THR A 126 4.31 -2.92 12.20
N ILE A 127 4.67 -2.31 11.08
CA ILE A 127 3.83 -2.21 9.87
C ILE A 127 4.31 -3.27 8.88
N VAL A 128 3.43 -4.13 8.43
CA VAL A 128 3.74 -5.17 7.43
C VAL A 128 2.87 -4.96 6.20
N ASP A 129 3.48 -4.59 5.08
CA ASP A 129 2.82 -4.42 3.78
C ASP A 129 3.07 -5.64 2.88
N PHE A 130 2.00 -6.38 2.62
CA PHE A 130 1.98 -7.59 1.80
C PHE A 130 1.67 -7.27 0.34
N GLY A 131 2.68 -6.80 -0.38
CA GLY A 131 2.62 -6.54 -1.80
C GLY A 131 3.41 -7.56 -2.64
N THR A 132 3.77 -7.17 -3.87
CA THR A 132 4.76 -7.88 -4.71
C THR A 132 6.09 -8.01 -3.96
N ILE A 133 6.41 -7.01 -3.19
CA ILE A 133 7.51 -6.94 -2.21
C ILE A 133 6.87 -6.87 -0.82
N LEU A 134 7.35 -7.69 0.09
CA LEU A 134 7.03 -7.63 1.51
C LEU A 134 7.88 -6.54 2.15
N LYS A 135 7.26 -5.60 2.84
CA LYS A 135 7.93 -4.51 3.54
C LYS A 135 7.53 -4.54 5.00
N ILE A 136 8.49 -4.35 5.88
CA ILE A 136 8.28 -4.34 7.32
C ILE A 136 8.92 -3.07 7.86
N ASP A 137 8.13 -2.18 8.44
CA ASP A 137 8.54 -0.88 8.93
C ASP A 137 8.25 -0.73 10.42
N PHE A 138 9.14 -0.04 11.13
CA PHE A 138 9.06 0.17 12.56
C PHE A 138 8.96 1.66 12.87
N ILE A 139 8.01 2.01 13.72
CA ILE A 139 7.87 3.36 14.27
C ILE A 139 7.73 3.28 15.79
N ASP A 140 8.37 4.21 16.49
CA ASP A 140 8.27 4.32 17.94
C ASP A 140 6.94 4.98 18.37
N LYS A 141 6.72 5.11 19.67
CA LYS A 141 5.50 5.71 20.23
C LYS A 141 5.38 7.21 19.98
N GLU A 142 6.47 7.88 19.69
CA GLU A 142 6.53 9.28 19.28
C GLU A 142 6.24 9.44 17.77
N GLY A 143 6.09 8.33 17.06
CA GLY A 143 5.87 8.29 15.62
C GLY A 143 7.15 8.44 14.80
N LYS A 144 8.33 8.33 15.39
CA LYS A 144 9.61 8.39 14.67
C LYS A 144 9.82 7.08 13.91
N PHE A 145 10.25 7.18 12.67
CA PHE A 145 10.65 6.02 11.88
C PHE A 145 12.00 5.49 12.36
N GLU A 146 12.05 4.23 12.76
CA GLU A 146 13.25 3.58 13.28
C GLU A 146 14.01 2.80 12.20
N GLY A 147 13.32 2.43 11.13
CA GLY A 147 13.89 1.63 10.05
C GLY A 147 12.90 0.60 9.53
N GLY A 148 13.38 -0.28 8.64
CA GLY A 148 12.54 -1.35 8.11
C GLY A 148 13.29 -2.25 7.16
N ASN A 149 12.65 -3.36 6.79
CA ASN A 149 13.21 -4.43 6.00
C ASN A 149 12.36 -4.70 4.76
N ILE A 150 12.99 -5.22 3.72
CA ILE A 150 12.35 -5.53 2.44
C ILE A 150 12.73 -6.94 2.05
N SER A 151 11.72 -7.74 1.69
CA SER A 151 11.92 -9.07 1.12
C SER A 151 10.89 -9.38 0.03
N PHE A 152 10.91 -10.57 -0.53
CA PHE A 152 9.94 -10.95 -1.55
C PHE A 152 8.58 -11.27 -0.94
N GLY A 153 7.53 -10.70 -1.52
CA GLY A 153 6.15 -11.06 -1.19
C GLY A 153 5.76 -12.46 -1.68
N LEU A 154 4.60 -12.91 -1.24
CA LEU A 154 4.12 -14.29 -1.41
C LEU A 154 4.21 -14.77 -2.88
N ARG A 155 3.53 -14.08 -3.79
CA ARG A 155 3.50 -14.44 -5.21
C ARG A 155 4.88 -14.37 -5.87
N THR A 156 5.72 -13.44 -5.43
CA THR A 156 7.09 -13.29 -5.93
C THR A 156 7.96 -14.47 -5.55
N ARG A 157 7.81 -15.01 -4.33
CA ARG A 157 8.55 -16.21 -3.88
C ARG A 157 8.18 -17.43 -4.73
N PHE A 158 6.89 -17.65 -5.02
CA PHE A 158 6.47 -18.74 -5.91
C PHE A 158 7.07 -18.59 -7.31
N LYS A 159 7.00 -17.40 -7.89
CA LYS A 159 7.59 -17.12 -9.22
C LYS A 159 9.12 -17.28 -9.20
N ALA A 160 9.80 -16.89 -8.13
CA ALA A 160 11.24 -17.02 -8.01
C ALA A 160 11.68 -18.48 -7.99
N ILE A 161 11.03 -19.34 -7.21
CA ILE A 161 11.34 -20.79 -7.18
C ILE A 161 11.25 -21.39 -8.59
N ASN A 162 10.14 -21.16 -9.29
CA ASN A 162 9.95 -21.68 -10.66
C ASN A 162 10.98 -21.09 -11.64
N ARG A 163 11.29 -19.78 -11.52
CA ARG A 163 12.25 -19.11 -12.42
C ARG A 163 13.67 -19.64 -12.25
N TYR A 164 14.11 -19.85 -11.01
CA TYR A 164 15.50 -20.28 -10.73
C TYR A 164 15.69 -21.79 -10.71
N SER A 165 14.62 -22.56 -10.64
CA SER A 165 14.64 -24.02 -10.80
C SER A 165 13.58 -24.48 -11.76
N ARG A 166 13.99 -24.75 -13.01
CA ARG A 166 13.05 -25.21 -14.08
C ARG A 166 12.39 -26.56 -13.77
N ALA A 167 12.96 -27.34 -12.85
CA ALA A 167 12.39 -28.61 -12.42
C ALA A 167 11.21 -28.41 -11.44
N LEU A 168 11.04 -27.21 -10.88
CA LEU A 168 10.02 -26.91 -9.90
C LEU A 168 8.83 -26.17 -10.57
N PRO A 169 7.58 -26.63 -10.34
CA PRO A 169 6.40 -26.02 -10.94
C PRO A 169 6.13 -24.62 -10.40
N LEU A 170 5.46 -23.80 -11.21
CA LEU A 170 4.82 -22.59 -10.72
C LEU A 170 3.51 -22.97 -10.04
N ILE A 171 3.41 -22.70 -8.75
CA ILE A 171 2.25 -23.03 -7.93
C ILE A 171 1.47 -21.74 -7.64
N ASP A 172 0.15 -21.83 -7.67
CA ASP A 172 -0.72 -20.75 -7.20
C ASP A 172 -0.81 -20.77 -5.68
N THR A 173 -1.12 -19.60 -5.10
CA THR A 173 -1.28 -19.48 -3.64
C THR A 173 -2.42 -20.37 -3.17
N PRO A 174 -2.18 -21.39 -2.32
CA PRO A 174 -3.22 -22.25 -1.82
C PRO A 174 -4.01 -21.58 -0.69
N ASP A 175 -5.25 -22.03 -0.50
CA ASP A 175 -6.07 -21.58 0.63
C ASP A 175 -5.54 -22.09 1.97
N ASP A 176 -4.89 -23.25 1.98
CA ASP A 176 -4.25 -23.84 3.15
C ASP A 176 -2.89 -24.46 2.79
N SER A 177 -2.01 -24.57 3.78
CA SER A 177 -0.68 -25.15 3.61
C SER A 177 -0.26 -25.86 4.89
N PRO A 178 0.30 -27.09 4.78
CA PRO A 178 0.87 -27.75 5.94
C PRO A 178 2.12 -27.01 6.43
N LEU A 179 2.51 -27.25 7.67
CA LEU A 179 3.77 -26.71 8.21
C LEU A 179 4.99 -27.39 7.55
N ILE A 180 4.87 -28.69 7.26
CA ILE A 180 5.91 -29.52 6.63
C ILE A 180 5.26 -30.19 5.41
N GLY A 181 5.87 -30.03 4.23
CA GLY A 181 5.40 -30.66 3.01
C GLY A 181 5.81 -32.13 2.94
N ASP A 182 4.94 -32.94 2.34
CA ASP A 182 5.11 -34.37 2.10
C ASP A 182 5.11 -34.73 0.60
N SER A 183 5.01 -33.73 -0.23
CA SER A 183 5.12 -33.80 -1.71
C SER A 183 5.92 -32.61 -2.21
N LEU A 184 6.27 -32.62 -3.52
CA LEU A 184 6.99 -31.49 -4.12
C LEU A 184 6.19 -30.18 -4.00
N GLU A 185 4.91 -30.23 -4.30
CA GLU A 185 4.02 -29.08 -4.25
C GLU A 185 3.84 -28.56 -2.83
N THR A 186 3.53 -29.43 -1.88
CA THR A 186 3.35 -29.06 -0.46
C THR A 186 4.67 -28.61 0.16
N SER A 187 5.82 -29.11 -0.25
CA SER A 187 7.12 -28.65 0.21
C SER A 187 7.41 -27.22 -0.24
N ILE A 188 7.05 -26.86 -1.49
CA ILE A 188 7.18 -25.49 -1.99
C ILE A 188 6.23 -24.56 -1.23
N THR A 189 4.95 -24.93 -1.10
CA THR A 189 3.94 -24.09 -0.44
C THR A 189 4.27 -23.91 1.05
N ALA A 190 4.59 -24.98 1.76
CA ALA A 190 4.99 -24.95 3.17
C ALA A 190 6.22 -24.06 3.39
N GLY A 191 7.26 -24.25 2.57
CA GLY A 191 8.50 -23.48 2.67
C GLY A 191 8.28 -21.98 2.47
N ILE A 192 7.44 -21.59 1.48
CA ILE A 192 7.16 -20.18 1.21
C ILE A 192 6.28 -19.56 2.29
N ILE A 193 5.16 -20.19 2.62
CA ILE A 193 4.15 -19.62 3.53
C ILE A 193 4.69 -19.59 4.95
N SER A 194 5.21 -20.72 5.45
CA SER A 194 5.83 -20.76 6.78
C SER A 194 7.07 -19.86 6.87
N GLY A 195 7.85 -19.78 5.79
CA GLY A 195 9.01 -18.87 5.73
C GLY A 195 8.62 -17.41 5.91
N ILE A 196 7.52 -16.95 5.29
CA ILE A 196 7.00 -15.59 5.51
C ILE A 196 6.48 -15.43 6.94
N MET A 197 5.75 -16.42 7.46
CA MET A 197 5.24 -16.36 8.83
C MET A 197 6.38 -16.27 9.85
N PHE A 198 7.41 -17.08 9.74
CA PHE A 198 8.58 -17.04 10.63
C PHE A 198 9.36 -15.73 10.52
N GLU A 199 9.47 -15.17 9.31
CA GLU A 199 10.06 -13.86 9.10
C GLU A 199 9.30 -12.78 9.89
N ILE A 200 7.97 -12.75 9.77
CA ILE A 200 7.13 -11.78 10.47
C ILE A 200 7.14 -12.03 11.98
N GLU A 201 6.98 -13.27 12.42
CA GLU A 201 7.01 -13.63 13.84
C GLU A 201 8.35 -13.25 14.50
N GLY A 202 9.47 -13.39 13.77
CA GLY A 202 10.77 -12.96 14.24
C GLY A 202 10.83 -11.46 14.51
N TYR A 203 10.29 -10.64 13.62
CA TYR A 203 10.24 -9.19 13.79
C TYR A 203 9.25 -8.77 14.88
N VAL A 204 8.08 -9.39 14.94
CA VAL A 204 7.08 -9.14 15.99
C VAL A 204 7.65 -9.49 17.37
N SER A 205 8.35 -10.60 17.47
CA SER A 205 8.99 -11.03 18.73
C SER A 205 10.13 -10.10 19.16
N SER A 206 10.82 -9.47 18.21
CA SER A 206 11.88 -8.50 18.52
C SER A 206 11.35 -7.14 18.98
N HIS A 207 10.05 -6.86 18.77
CA HIS A 207 9.37 -5.61 19.15
C HIS A 207 8.04 -5.91 19.85
N PRO A 208 8.06 -6.58 21.02
CA PRO A 208 6.84 -7.11 21.66
C PRO A 208 5.86 -6.04 22.13
N GLU A 209 6.33 -4.80 22.32
CA GLU A 209 5.50 -3.66 22.74
C GLU A 209 4.76 -2.99 21.58
N ASN A 210 5.15 -3.32 20.33
CA ASN A 210 4.54 -2.71 19.16
C ASN A 210 3.16 -3.30 18.88
N ILE A 211 2.21 -2.45 18.51
CA ILE A 211 1.04 -2.95 17.81
C ILE A 211 1.44 -3.45 16.42
N ILE A 212 0.71 -4.44 15.92
CA ILE A 212 0.98 -5.04 14.63
C ILE A 212 -0.08 -4.55 13.64
N VAL A 213 0.37 -3.90 12.56
CA VAL A 213 -0.51 -3.39 11.51
C VAL A 213 -0.18 -4.07 10.19
N PHE A 214 -1.13 -4.80 9.64
CA PHE A 214 -1.03 -5.45 8.34
C PHE A 214 -1.77 -4.66 7.28
N THR A 215 -1.14 -4.50 6.12
CA THR A 215 -1.73 -3.91 4.92
C THR A 215 -1.29 -4.66 3.66
N GLY A 216 -1.82 -4.26 2.51
CA GLY A 216 -1.52 -4.90 1.23
C GLY A 216 -2.45 -6.05 0.88
N GLY A 217 -2.24 -6.61 -0.31
CA GLY A 217 -3.17 -7.57 -0.92
C GLY A 217 -3.31 -8.89 -0.17
N ASP A 218 -2.21 -9.38 0.44
CA ASP A 218 -2.19 -10.67 1.14
C ASP A 218 -2.31 -10.51 2.67
N ALA A 219 -2.59 -9.29 3.19
CA ALA A 219 -2.69 -9.00 4.63
C ALA A 219 -3.68 -9.93 5.35
N ASN A 220 -4.90 -10.06 4.81
CA ASN A 220 -5.93 -10.93 5.38
C ASN A 220 -5.56 -12.42 5.34
N TYR A 221 -4.80 -12.84 4.33
CA TYR A 221 -4.34 -14.22 4.20
C TYR A 221 -3.42 -14.59 5.37
N PHE A 222 -2.47 -13.72 5.71
CA PHE A 222 -1.53 -13.95 6.80
C PHE A 222 -2.13 -13.64 8.17
N ALA A 223 -2.98 -12.63 8.31
CA ALA A 223 -3.63 -12.30 9.58
C ALA A 223 -4.45 -13.46 10.15
N LYS A 224 -5.12 -14.24 9.28
CA LYS A 224 -5.88 -15.43 9.68
C LYS A 224 -5.00 -16.60 10.19
N ARG A 225 -3.71 -16.59 9.88
CA ARG A 225 -2.74 -17.65 10.22
C ARG A 225 -1.89 -17.32 11.42
N MET A 226 -1.82 -16.07 11.82
CA MET A 226 -1.06 -15.63 12.99
C MET A 226 -1.94 -15.62 14.24
N LYS A 227 -1.33 -15.87 15.40
CA LYS A 227 -2.01 -15.87 16.71
C LYS A 227 -2.04 -14.49 17.37
N ASN A 228 -1.32 -13.53 16.83
CA ASN A 228 -1.19 -12.19 17.39
C ASN A 228 -2.46 -11.37 17.18
N SER A 229 -2.67 -10.36 18.03
CA SER A 229 -3.66 -9.32 17.79
C SER A 229 -3.13 -8.39 16.68
N ILE A 230 -3.79 -8.38 15.53
CA ILE A 230 -3.35 -7.66 14.33
C ILE A 230 -4.44 -6.70 13.89
N PHE A 231 -4.06 -5.46 13.61
CA PHE A 231 -4.91 -4.50 12.92
C PHE A 231 -4.71 -4.67 11.41
N VAL A 232 -5.75 -5.04 10.68
CA VAL A 232 -5.69 -5.12 9.21
C VAL A 232 -6.30 -3.87 8.63
N VAL A 233 -5.48 -3.09 7.93
CA VAL A 233 -5.88 -1.85 7.25
C VAL A 233 -5.64 -2.04 5.76
N CYS A 234 -6.66 -2.45 5.02
CA CYS A 234 -6.53 -2.88 3.63
C CYS A 234 -6.18 -1.75 2.64
N ASN A 235 -6.32 -0.48 3.04
CA ASN A 235 -6.17 0.70 2.18
C ASN A 235 -5.27 1.77 2.83
N LEU A 236 -4.12 1.36 3.35
CA LEU A 236 -3.08 2.31 3.77
C LEU A 236 -2.41 2.95 2.57
#